data_e791f29bd0e1e6496871b4dcbc33f7f2
#
_entry.id   e791f29bd0e1e6496871b4dcbc33f7f2
#
_cell.length_a   1.000
_cell.length_b   1.000
_cell.length_c   1.000
_cell.angle_alpha   90.00
_cell.angle_beta   90.00
_cell.angle_gamma   90.00
#
_symmetry.space_group_name_H-M   'P 1'
#
loop_
_entity.id
_entity.type
_entity.pdbx_description
1 polymer ?
#
loop_
_entity_poly.entity_id
_entity_poly.type
_entity_poly.pdbx_seq_one_letter_code
_entity_poly.pdbx_strand_id
1 'polypeptide(L)'
;MTEPIGPGAFVAVVGASGAGKDALLSYARDRADAFARFPRRAITRPPGPGEDHDPVTEDQFATARSRGAFAVYWRAHGLCYGLPASVDAEVRDGLVVVANVSRSVIDELDARYRRLVVVHVTVPEEVRAQRLRARRREQEHGIGQRLARADPAPGHRVDAVIQNDGSLAEGGTQLLRVVRDAVRGPVTVRPADSASVVRLEAGGAQAL
;
A
#
# COMPACT_ATOMS: atom_id res chain seq x y z
N MET A 1 11.87 -17.73 17.64
CA MET A 1 11.19 -17.09 16.50
C MET A 1 9.71 -17.04 16.86
N THR A 2 9.10 -15.87 16.89
CA THR A 2 7.65 -15.71 17.13
C THR A 2 6.88 -16.27 15.94
N GLU A 3 5.79 -17.01 16.20
CA GLU A 3 4.93 -17.56 15.15
C GLU A 3 4.30 -16.42 14.35
N PRO A 4 4.22 -16.51 13.00
CA PRO A 4 3.61 -15.47 12.16
C PRO A 4 2.13 -15.24 12.52
N ILE A 5 1.74 -13.98 12.53
CA ILE A 5 0.40 -13.51 12.93
C ILE A 5 -0.65 -13.90 11.87
N GLY A 6 -1.78 -14.45 12.31
CA GLY A 6 -2.95 -14.85 11.54
C GLY A 6 -4.15 -15.08 12.46
N PRO A 7 -5.32 -15.49 11.95
CA PRO A 7 -5.64 -16.01 10.62
C PRO A 7 -5.97 -14.97 9.54
N GLY A 8 -6.10 -13.70 9.87
CA GLY A 8 -6.34 -12.63 8.91
C GLY A 8 -5.22 -12.46 7.87
N ALA A 9 -5.26 -11.38 7.11
CA ALA A 9 -4.27 -11.11 6.08
C ALA A 9 -3.77 -9.65 6.13
N PHE A 10 -2.54 -9.43 5.66
CA PHE A 10 -2.02 -8.09 5.42
C PHE A 10 -1.87 -7.85 3.91
N VAL A 11 -2.51 -6.81 3.39
CA VAL A 11 -2.41 -6.37 1.99
C VAL A 11 -1.50 -5.15 1.93
N ALA A 12 -0.28 -5.34 1.48
CA ALA A 12 0.73 -4.31 1.31
C ALA A 12 0.60 -3.64 -0.05
N VAL A 13 0.15 -2.39 -0.10
CA VAL A 13 0.05 -1.62 -1.34
C VAL A 13 1.35 -0.84 -1.54
N VAL A 14 2.09 -1.18 -2.58
CA VAL A 14 3.38 -0.57 -2.93
C VAL A 14 3.34 0.08 -4.31
N GLY A 15 4.31 0.92 -4.63
CA GLY A 15 4.42 1.58 -5.94
C GLY A 15 5.06 2.96 -5.81
N ALA A 16 5.48 3.52 -6.94
CA ALA A 16 6.16 4.80 -7.00
C ALA A 16 5.32 5.96 -6.43
N SER A 17 5.99 7.04 -6.02
CA SER A 17 5.31 8.29 -5.68
C SER A 17 4.56 8.82 -6.91
N GLY A 18 3.31 9.24 -6.74
CA GLY A 18 2.46 9.67 -7.87
C GLY A 18 1.69 8.54 -8.57
N ALA A 19 1.88 7.27 -8.19
CA ALA A 19 1.12 6.16 -8.76
C ALA A 19 -0.38 6.15 -8.36
N GLY A 20 -0.81 6.98 -7.39
CA GLY A 20 -2.21 7.11 -7.00
C GLY A 20 -2.64 6.16 -5.89
N LYS A 21 -1.72 5.54 -5.16
CA LYS A 21 -2.01 4.57 -4.09
C LYS A 21 -3.01 5.08 -3.04
N ASP A 22 -2.83 6.32 -2.55
CA ASP A 22 -3.71 6.85 -1.50
C ASP A 22 -5.14 7.06 -2.00
N ALA A 23 -5.32 7.46 -3.26
CA ALA A 23 -6.65 7.58 -3.88
C ALA A 23 -7.33 6.19 -4.02
N LEU A 24 -6.58 5.16 -4.45
CA LEU A 24 -7.10 3.79 -4.53
C LEU A 24 -7.47 3.24 -3.16
N LEU A 25 -6.66 3.50 -2.14
CA LEU A 25 -6.94 3.11 -0.76
C LEU A 25 -8.19 3.81 -0.22
N SER A 26 -8.35 5.12 -0.46
CA SER A 26 -9.56 5.85 -0.07
C SER A 26 -10.80 5.28 -0.76
N TYR A 27 -10.72 5.05 -2.08
CA TYR A 27 -11.82 4.44 -2.83
C TYR A 27 -12.21 3.05 -2.28
N ALA A 28 -11.21 2.22 -1.96
CA ALA A 28 -11.43 0.90 -1.41
C ALA A 28 -11.99 0.96 0.01
N ARG A 29 -11.49 1.85 0.87
CA ARG A 29 -11.98 2.06 2.23
C ARG A 29 -13.46 2.44 2.26
N ASP A 30 -13.88 3.35 1.39
CA ASP A 30 -15.27 3.84 1.33
C ASP A 30 -16.27 2.76 0.87
N ARG A 31 -15.77 1.64 0.33
CA ARG A 31 -16.56 0.55 -0.26
C ARG A 31 -16.25 -0.83 0.33
N ALA A 32 -15.29 -0.89 1.24
CA ALA A 32 -14.95 -2.13 1.94
C ALA A 32 -15.98 -2.42 3.03
N ASP A 33 -16.33 -3.69 3.15
CA ASP A 33 -17.17 -4.19 4.22
C ASP A 33 -16.41 -4.25 5.55
N ALA A 34 -17.09 -4.63 6.65
CA ALA A 34 -16.53 -4.66 8.00
C ALA A 34 -15.30 -5.59 8.19
N PHE A 35 -14.99 -6.44 7.21
CA PHE A 35 -13.86 -7.37 7.26
C PHE A 35 -12.49 -6.74 6.95
N ALA A 36 -12.46 -5.53 6.40
CA ALA A 36 -11.22 -4.84 6.03
C ALA A 36 -10.96 -3.62 6.92
N ARG A 37 -9.68 -3.37 7.21
CA ARG A 37 -9.19 -2.22 7.96
C ARG A 37 -8.15 -1.46 7.16
N PHE A 38 -8.22 -0.15 7.21
CA PHE A 38 -7.32 0.77 6.51
C PHE A 38 -6.68 1.69 7.54
N PRO A 39 -5.61 1.26 8.21
CA PRO A 39 -4.98 2.02 9.28
C PRO A 39 -4.36 3.31 8.76
N ARG A 40 -4.45 4.37 9.55
CA ARG A 40 -3.71 5.61 9.29
C ARG A 40 -2.26 5.42 9.73
N ARG A 41 -1.33 5.88 8.90
CA ARG A 41 0.10 5.88 9.21
C ARG A 41 0.46 7.10 10.04
N ALA A 42 1.35 6.97 11.01
CA ALA A 42 2.06 8.11 11.57
C ALA A 42 3.16 8.55 10.59
N ILE A 43 3.22 9.84 10.25
CA ILE A 43 4.24 10.40 9.35
C ILE A 43 4.82 11.69 9.95
N THR A 44 6.14 11.86 9.89
CA THR A 44 6.83 13.06 10.43
C THR A 44 6.72 14.29 9.53
N ARG A 45 5.53 14.56 9.00
CA ARG A 45 5.16 15.77 8.27
C ARG A 45 3.65 16.02 8.33
N PRO A 46 3.20 17.26 8.08
CA PRO A 46 1.79 17.54 7.87
C PRO A 46 1.20 16.79 6.65
N PRO A 47 -0.10 16.46 6.67
CA PRO A 47 -0.77 15.86 5.53
C PRO A 47 -0.89 16.87 4.38
N GLY A 48 -0.72 16.37 3.15
CA GLY A 48 -1.05 17.11 1.94
C GLY A 48 -2.49 16.84 1.48
N PRO A 49 -2.95 17.56 0.43
CA PRO A 49 -4.27 17.34 -0.14
C PRO A 49 -4.50 15.88 -0.55
N GLY A 50 -5.62 15.29 -0.09
CA GLY A 50 -6.00 13.91 -0.37
C GLY A 50 -5.14 12.84 0.32
N GLU A 51 -4.35 13.22 1.32
CA GLU A 51 -3.59 12.30 2.16
C GLU A 51 -4.26 12.15 3.53
N ASP A 52 -4.42 10.90 3.98
CA ASP A 52 -4.99 10.55 5.28
C ASP A 52 -3.92 9.85 6.13
N HIS A 53 -3.28 10.62 7.03
CA HIS A 53 -2.30 10.10 7.98
C HIS A 53 -2.25 10.96 9.24
N ASP A 54 -1.67 10.44 10.29
CA ASP A 54 -1.48 11.13 11.57
C ASP A 54 -0.14 11.87 11.54
N PRO A 55 -0.12 13.23 11.54
CA PRO A 55 1.11 13.99 11.59
C PRO A 55 1.72 13.90 12.99
N VAL A 56 3.02 13.61 13.05
CA VAL A 56 3.80 13.56 14.29
C VAL A 56 5.12 14.29 14.11
N THR A 57 5.70 14.78 15.20
CA THR A 57 7.09 15.29 15.19
C THR A 57 8.08 14.13 15.20
N GLU A 58 9.36 14.40 14.89
CA GLU A 58 10.40 13.36 14.97
C GLU A 58 10.56 12.82 16.41
N ASP A 59 10.46 13.68 17.41
CA ASP A 59 10.54 13.28 18.84
C ASP A 59 9.34 12.43 19.26
N GLN A 60 8.14 12.80 18.83
CA GLN A 60 6.93 11.99 19.06
C GLN A 60 7.06 10.63 18.40
N PHE A 61 7.57 10.58 17.15
CA PHE A 61 7.80 9.32 16.44
C PHE A 61 8.83 8.45 17.16
N ALA A 62 9.97 9.03 17.58
CA ALA A 62 11.01 8.31 18.30
C ALA A 62 10.48 7.74 19.63
N THR A 63 9.71 8.54 20.38
CA THR A 63 9.05 8.11 21.62
C THR A 63 8.05 6.98 21.38
N ALA A 64 7.19 7.10 20.35
CA ALA A 64 6.22 6.06 19.99
C ALA A 64 6.93 4.75 19.61
N ARG A 65 8.00 4.85 18.80
CA ARG A 65 8.82 3.70 18.41
C ARG A 65 9.45 3.00 19.62
N SER A 66 10.04 3.73 20.57
CA SER A 66 10.66 3.14 21.76
C SER A 66 9.67 2.42 22.67
N ARG A 67 8.39 2.79 22.62
CA ARG A 67 7.28 2.16 23.34
C ARG A 67 6.61 1.00 22.58
N GLY A 68 7.12 0.62 21.40
CA GLY A 68 6.52 -0.44 20.57
C GLY A 68 5.15 -0.07 19.98
N ALA A 69 4.88 1.23 19.77
CA ALA A 69 3.60 1.70 19.24
C ALA A 69 3.39 1.38 17.76
N PHE A 70 4.40 0.86 17.06
CA PHE A 70 4.34 0.52 15.64
C PHE A 70 4.54 -0.99 15.42
N ALA A 71 3.69 -1.58 14.59
CA ALA A 71 3.86 -2.94 14.08
C ALA A 71 5.06 -3.01 13.12
N VAL A 72 5.18 -1.99 12.26
CA VAL A 72 6.29 -1.80 11.33
C VAL A 72 6.53 -0.31 11.12
N TYR A 73 7.77 0.07 10.91
CA TYR A 73 8.15 1.46 10.61
C TYR A 73 9.33 1.50 9.64
N TRP A 74 9.44 2.60 8.88
CA TRP A 74 10.53 2.80 7.93
C TRP A 74 10.88 4.27 7.78
N ARG A 75 12.05 4.52 7.20
CA ARG A 75 12.46 5.85 6.75
C ARG A 75 12.42 5.90 5.22
N ALA A 76 11.84 6.95 4.68
CA ALA A 76 11.89 7.25 3.26
C ALA A 76 11.81 8.75 3.03
N HIS A 77 12.60 9.26 2.13
CA HIS A 77 12.55 10.68 1.73
C HIS A 77 12.80 11.69 2.87
N GLY A 78 13.67 11.33 3.81
CA GLY A 78 13.93 12.17 5.00
C GLY A 78 12.81 12.16 6.04
N LEU A 79 11.77 11.35 5.86
CA LEU A 79 10.63 11.24 6.77
C LEU A 79 10.58 9.85 7.41
N CYS A 80 9.97 9.79 8.59
CA CYS A 80 9.64 8.54 9.27
C CYS A 80 8.16 8.20 9.03
N TYR A 81 7.88 6.90 8.89
CA TYR A 81 6.56 6.34 8.67
C TYR A 81 6.36 5.17 9.62
N GLY A 82 5.21 5.08 10.26
CA GLY A 82 4.86 3.98 11.15
C GLY A 82 3.42 3.51 10.95
N LEU A 83 3.23 2.20 10.95
CA LEU A 83 1.91 1.60 11.09
C LEU A 83 1.65 1.27 12.55
N PRO A 84 0.47 1.60 13.11
CA PRO A 84 0.18 1.38 14.52
C PRO A 84 0.22 -0.12 14.87
N ALA A 85 0.65 -0.45 16.09
CA ALA A 85 0.72 -1.83 16.57
C ALA A 85 -0.65 -2.54 16.63
N SER A 86 -1.76 -1.77 16.64
CA SER A 86 -3.12 -2.32 16.60
C SER A 86 -3.40 -3.19 15.37
N VAL A 87 -2.69 -2.99 14.26
CA VAL A 87 -2.85 -3.82 13.05
C VAL A 87 -2.57 -5.29 13.32
N ASP A 88 -1.70 -5.62 14.29
CA ASP A 88 -1.43 -7.00 14.68
C ASP A 88 -2.64 -7.68 15.33
N ALA A 89 -3.36 -6.94 16.17
CA ALA A 89 -4.60 -7.44 16.78
C ALA A 89 -5.68 -7.64 15.72
N GLU A 90 -5.84 -6.69 14.81
CA GLU A 90 -6.80 -6.78 13.70
C GLU A 90 -6.57 -8.02 12.83
N VAL A 91 -5.29 -8.33 12.50
CA VAL A 91 -4.95 -9.55 11.75
C VAL A 91 -5.18 -10.82 12.60
N ARG A 92 -4.92 -10.80 13.93
CA ARG A 92 -5.23 -11.93 14.83
C ARG A 92 -6.74 -12.19 14.90
N ASP A 93 -7.55 -11.14 14.83
CA ASP A 93 -9.00 -11.22 14.83
C ASP A 93 -9.60 -11.68 13.48
N GLY A 94 -8.74 -12.03 12.51
CA GLY A 94 -9.16 -12.54 11.21
C GLY A 94 -9.48 -11.46 10.17
N LEU A 95 -9.22 -10.20 10.47
CA LEU A 95 -9.47 -9.10 9.55
C LEU A 95 -8.38 -8.97 8.47
N VAL A 96 -8.72 -8.32 7.37
CA VAL A 96 -7.75 -7.94 6.34
C VAL A 96 -7.30 -6.51 6.58
N VAL A 97 -6.02 -6.31 6.87
CA VAL A 97 -5.42 -4.98 6.99
C VAL A 97 -4.84 -4.56 5.66
N VAL A 98 -5.20 -3.38 5.17
CA VAL A 98 -4.74 -2.85 3.88
C VAL A 98 -3.99 -1.55 4.10
N ALA A 99 -2.71 -1.49 3.74
CA ALA A 99 -1.89 -0.31 3.98
C ALA A 99 -0.91 0.01 2.85
N ASN A 100 -0.71 1.31 2.59
CA ASN A 100 0.37 1.81 1.75
C ASN A 100 1.69 1.74 2.53
N VAL A 101 2.64 0.95 2.05
CA VAL A 101 3.94 0.73 2.69
C VAL A 101 5.10 0.94 1.73
N SER A 102 6.31 1.07 2.28
CA SER A 102 7.52 1.01 1.48
C SER A 102 7.84 -0.43 1.09
N ARG A 103 8.43 -0.63 -0.09
CA ARG A 103 8.97 -1.94 -0.50
C ARG A 103 10.06 -2.44 0.44
N SER A 104 10.77 -1.53 1.11
CA SER A 104 11.85 -1.87 2.05
C SER A 104 11.40 -2.66 3.29
N VAL A 105 10.10 -2.73 3.56
CA VAL A 105 9.55 -3.48 4.71
C VAL A 105 8.79 -4.74 4.30
N ILE A 106 8.82 -5.13 3.03
CA ILE A 106 8.09 -6.32 2.55
C ILE A 106 8.59 -7.58 3.23
N ASP A 107 9.89 -7.78 3.35
CA ASP A 107 10.49 -8.96 3.99
C ASP A 107 10.13 -9.03 5.49
N GLU A 108 10.09 -7.87 6.17
CA GLU A 108 9.65 -7.79 7.56
C GLU A 108 8.17 -8.17 7.70
N LEU A 109 7.32 -7.69 6.78
CA LEU A 109 5.89 -8.01 6.76
C LEU A 109 5.66 -9.49 6.42
N ASP A 110 6.45 -10.08 5.52
CA ASP A 110 6.35 -11.50 5.15
C ASP A 110 6.76 -12.42 6.32
N ALA A 111 7.77 -12.04 7.08
CA ALA A 111 8.14 -12.74 8.30
C ALA A 111 7.12 -12.55 9.44
N ARG A 112 6.40 -11.42 9.47
CA ARG A 112 5.47 -11.04 10.54
C ARG A 112 4.08 -11.65 10.39
N TYR A 113 3.55 -11.68 9.16
CA TYR A 113 2.17 -12.10 8.90
C TYR A 113 2.13 -13.41 8.13
N ARG A 114 1.32 -14.38 8.61
CA ARG A 114 1.12 -15.67 7.95
C ARG A 114 0.60 -15.53 6.51
N ARG A 115 -0.16 -14.45 6.26
CA ARG A 115 -0.74 -14.15 4.95
C ARG A 115 -0.43 -12.71 4.58
N LEU A 116 0.57 -12.55 3.73
CA LEU A 116 0.91 -11.27 3.09
C LEU A 116 0.49 -11.31 1.62
N VAL A 117 -0.19 -10.27 1.17
CA VAL A 117 -0.49 -10.01 -0.26
C VAL A 117 0.16 -8.70 -0.66
N VAL A 118 1.05 -8.71 -1.63
CA VAL A 118 1.74 -7.51 -2.11
C VAL A 118 1.12 -7.04 -3.41
N VAL A 119 0.50 -5.85 -3.38
CA VAL A 119 -0.14 -5.20 -4.53
C VAL A 119 0.76 -4.09 -5.05
N HIS A 120 1.28 -4.24 -6.25
CA HIS A 120 2.10 -3.23 -6.90
C HIS A 120 1.24 -2.32 -7.79
N VAL A 121 1.08 -1.06 -7.40
CA VAL A 121 0.40 -0.06 -8.21
C VAL A 121 1.40 0.59 -9.15
N THR A 122 1.17 0.41 -10.46
CA THR A 122 1.98 0.98 -11.54
C THR A 122 1.20 2.04 -12.30
N VAL A 123 1.93 2.89 -13.02
CA VAL A 123 1.38 3.91 -13.92
C VAL A 123 2.46 4.27 -14.94
N PRO A 124 2.11 4.53 -16.21
CA PRO A 124 3.05 5.02 -17.21
C PRO A 124 3.78 6.29 -16.72
N GLU A 125 5.04 6.44 -17.10
CA GLU A 125 5.90 7.51 -16.60
C GLU A 125 5.35 8.90 -16.94
N GLU A 126 4.77 9.05 -18.11
CA GLU A 126 4.16 10.30 -18.58
C GLU A 126 2.97 10.71 -17.70
N VAL A 127 2.10 9.75 -17.36
CA VAL A 127 0.95 9.96 -16.49
C VAL A 127 1.42 10.29 -15.06
N ARG A 128 2.44 9.60 -14.58
CA ARG A 128 3.07 9.87 -13.28
C ARG A 128 3.63 11.30 -13.22
N ALA A 129 4.39 11.68 -14.25
CA ALA A 129 4.97 13.01 -14.37
C ALA A 129 3.88 14.10 -14.41
N GLN A 130 2.79 13.88 -15.15
CA GLN A 130 1.65 14.79 -15.22
C GLN A 130 0.98 14.94 -13.84
N ARG A 131 0.69 13.84 -13.14
CA ARG A 131 0.10 13.86 -11.80
C ARG A 131 0.99 14.56 -10.77
N LEU A 132 2.30 14.34 -10.84
CA LEU A 132 3.25 15.03 -9.98
C LEU A 132 3.33 16.52 -10.28
N ARG A 133 3.28 16.95 -11.56
CA ARG A 133 3.22 18.38 -11.94
C ARG A 133 1.93 19.05 -11.51
N ALA A 134 0.79 18.38 -11.62
CA ALA A 134 -0.50 18.93 -11.15
C ALA A 134 -0.46 19.20 -9.63
N ARG A 135 0.05 18.28 -8.84
CA ARG A 135 0.27 18.47 -7.39
C ARG A 135 1.29 19.58 -7.07
N ARG A 136 2.22 19.90 -7.99
CA ARG A 136 3.22 20.98 -7.83
C ARG A 136 2.60 22.37 -7.82
N ARG A 137 1.60 22.60 -8.66
CA ARG A 137 0.90 23.87 -8.73
C ARG A 137 0.20 24.20 -7.41
N GLU A 138 -0.01 23.19 -6.57
CA GLU A 138 -0.65 23.31 -5.26
C GLU A 138 0.37 23.37 -4.09
N GLN A 139 1.66 23.03 -4.32
CA GLN A 139 2.70 22.98 -3.27
C GLN A 139 4.08 23.37 -3.81
N GLU A 140 4.53 24.58 -3.52
CA GLU A 140 5.75 25.22 -4.11
C GLU A 140 7.12 24.64 -3.73
N HIS A 141 7.27 23.57 -2.93
CA HIS A 141 8.59 23.11 -2.47
C HIS A 141 8.84 21.59 -2.63
N GLY A 142 9.92 21.21 -3.31
CA GLY A 142 10.64 19.93 -3.06
C GLY A 142 10.51 18.77 -4.06
N ILE A 143 10.31 18.97 -5.37
CA ILE A 143 9.91 17.88 -6.30
C ILE A 143 10.97 17.37 -7.26
N GLY A 144 12.04 18.10 -7.55
CA GLY A 144 13.11 17.61 -8.41
C GLY A 144 13.66 16.24 -7.98
N GLN A 145 13.66 15.99 -6.67
CA GLN A 145 14.12 14.74 -6.07
C GLN A 145 13.13 13.56 -6.14
N ARG A 146 11.84 13.78 -6.41
CA ARG A 146 10.81 12.71 -6.43
C ARG A 146 10.71 11.96 -7.77
N LEU A 147 11.11 12.60 -8.88
CA LEU A 147 11.08 12.00 -10.21
C LEU A 147 12.29 11.09 -10.50
N ALA A 148 13.46 11.40 -9.92
CA ALA A 148 14.73 10.70 -10.19
C ALA A 148 14.95 9.41 -9.37
N ARG A 149 13.93 8.91 -8.64
CA ARG A 149 14.14 7.82 -7.69
C ARG A 149 13.91 6.47 -8.32
N ALA A 150 15.00 5.71 -8.41
CA ALA A 150 14.98 4.27 -8.68
C ALA A 150 14.08 3.55 -7.66
N ASP A 151 13.54 2.41 -8.06
CA ASP A 151 12.83 1.48 -7.18
C ASP A 151 13.73 1.07 -6.01
N PRO A 152 13.36 1.33 -4.74
CA PRO A 152 14.22 1.04 -3.60
C PRO A 152 14.46 -0.46 -3.37
N ALA A 153 13.72 -1.35 -4.01
CA ALA A 153 13.88 -2.78 -3.89
C ALA A 153 13.42 -3.48 -5.19
N PRO A 154 14.29 -3.52 -6.24
CA PRO A 154 14.01 -4.35 -7.40
C PRO A 154 14.00 -5.82 -6.98
N GLY A 155 12.97 -6.58 -7.39
CA GLY A 155 12.88 -8.01 -7.12
C GLY A 155 12.10 -8.41 -5.85
N HIS A 156 11.41 -7.46 -5.17
CA HIS A 156 10.49 -7.82 -4.10
C HIS A 156 9.31 -8.64 -4.61
N ARG A 157 8.74 -9.47 -3.74
CA ARG A 157 7.51 -10.22 -4.02
C ARG A 157 6.41 -9.31 -4.53
N VAL A 158 5.68 -9.72 -5.57
CA VAL A 158 4.47 -9.07 -6.08
C VAL A 158 3.43 -10.15 -6.33
N ASP A 159 2.28 -10.04 -5.68
CA ASP A 159 1.17 -10.99 -5.82
C ASP A 159 0.10 -10.46 -6.78
N ALA A 160 -0.03 -9.14 -6.91
CA ALA A 160 -0.95 -8.50 -7.86
C ALA A 160 -0.37 -7.18 -8.39
N VAL A 161 -0.67 -6.87 -9.65
CA VAL A 161 -0.31 -5.57 -10.26
C VAL A 161 -1.59 -4.84 -10.64
N ILE A 162 -1.69 -3.57 -10.22
CA ILE A 162 -2.76 -2.66 -10.64
C ILE A 162 -2.15 -1.58 -11.52
N GLN A 163 -2.49 -1.57 -12.80
CA GLN A 163 -2.13 -0.50 -13.71
C GLN A 163 -3.13 0.65 -13.56
N ASN A 164 -2.71 1.73 -12.90
CA ASN A 164 -3.58 2.85 -12.50
C ASN A 164 -3.49 4.02 -13.50
N ASP A 165 -3.70 3.75 -14.79
CA ASP A 165 -3.71 4.74 -15.89
C ASP A 165 -5.13 5.09 -16.36
N GLY A 166 -6.13 4.32 -15.97
CA GLY A 166 -7.54 4.57 -16.22
C GLY A 166 -8.22 5.41 -15.14
N SER A 167 -9.51 5.20 -14.95
CA SER A 167 -10.33 5.88 -13.94
C SER A 167 -10.01 5.38 -12.52
N LEU A 168 -10.27 6.25 -11.52
CA LEU A 168 -10.17 5.86 -10.11
C LEU A 168 -11.07 4.66 -9.76
N ALA A 169 -12.25 4.58 -10.39
CA ALA A 169 -13.20 3.49 -10.16
C ALA A 169 -12.66 2.14 -10.65
N GLU A 170 -11.99 2.10 -11.80
CA GLU A 170 -11.38 0.88 -12.33
C GLU A 170 -10.27 0.37 -11.42
N GLY A 171 -9.29 1.21 -11.12
CA GLY A 171 -8.17 0.83 -10.23
C GLY A 171 -8.64 0.50 -8.81
N GLY A 172 -9.58 1.28 -8.28
CA GLY A 172 -10.15 1.05 -6.95
C GLY A 172 -10.95 -0.25 -6.85
N THR A 173 -11.70 -0.60 -7.91
CA THR A 173 -12.43 -1.89 -7.99
C THR A 173 -11.47 -3.07 -8.07
N GLN A 174 -10.36 -2.93 -8.79
CA GLN A 174 -9.30 -3.97 -8.80
C GLN A 174 -8.71 -4.17 -7.40
N LEU A 175 -8.39 -3.08 -6.68
CA LEU A 175 -7.90 -3.19 -5.29
C LEU A 175 -8.92 -3.86 -4.38
N LEU A 176 -10.20 -3.48 -4.46
CA LEU A 176 -11.28 -4.12 -3.68
C LEU A 176 -11.40 -5.61 -3.95
N ARG A 177 -11.22 -6.05 -5.21
CA ARG A 177 -11.21 -7.48 -5.57
C ARG A 177 -10.08 -8.19 -4.85
N VAL A 178 -8.85 -7.67 -4.91
CA VAL A 178 -7.70 -8.26 -4.20
C VAL A 178 -7.97 -8.33 -2.69
N VAL A 179 -8.53 -7.28 -2.09
CA VAL A 179 -8.86 -7.26 -0.66
C VAL A 179 -9.91 -8.33 -0.31
N ARG A 180 -10.95 -8.49 -1.13
CA ARG A 180 -11.97 -9.53 -0.93
C ARG A 180 -11.41 -10.95 -1.09
N ASP A 181 -10.53 -11.16 -2.04
CA ASP A 181 -9.88 -12.45 -2.26
C ASP A 181 -8.93 -12.80 -1.10
N ALA A 182 -8.30 -11.79 -0.49
CA ALA A 182 -7.49 -11.98 0.71
C ALA A 182 -8.29 -12.47 1.94
N VAL A 183 -9.62 -12.31 1.98
CA VAL A 183 -10.48 -12.87 3.04
C VAL A 183 -10.72 -14.37 2.87
N ARG A 184 -10.88 -14.83 1.61
CA ARG A 184 -11.48 -16.15 1.28
C ARG A 184 -10.54 -17.34 1.37
N GLY A 185 -9.26 -17.17 1.66
CA GLY A 185 -8.33 -18.30 1.75
C GLY A 185 -6.99 -18.03 1.05
N PRO A 186 -6.10 -19.02 0.92
CA PRO A 186 -4.80 -18.79 0.33
C PRO A 186 -5.00 -18.28 -1.09
N VAL A 187 -4.53 -17.06 -1.35
CA VAL A 187 -4.23 -16.65 -2.71
C VAL A 187 -3.10 -17.57 -3.15
N THR A 188 -3.44 -18.63 -3.88
CA THR A 188 -2.44 -19.53 -4.45
C THR A 188 -1.78 -18.75 -5.59
N VAL A 189 -0.85 -17.88 -5.23
CA VAL A 189 0.03 -17.27 -6.20
C VAL A 189 1.04 -18.35 -6.58
N ARG A 190 0.91 -18.87 -7.79
CA ARG A 190 2.00 -19.65 -8.40
C ARG A 190 3.26 -18.77 -8.34
N PRO A 191 4.43 -19.32 -7.94
CA PRO A 191 5.67 -18.58 -8.09
C PRO A 191 5.76 -18.12 -9.56
N ALA A 192 6.03 -16.86 -9.75
CA ALA A 192 6.21 -16.30 -11.09
C ALA A 192 7.46 -16.95 -11.71
N ASP A 193 7.23 -17.97 -12.52
CA ASP A 193 8.08 -18.14 -13.70
C ASP A 193 8.01 -16.83 -14.45
N SER A 194 9.14 -16.30 -14.83
CA SER A 194 9.40 -14.94 -15.31
C SER A 194 8.64 -14.48 -16.56
N ALA A 195 7.41 -14.96 -16.80
CA ALA A 195 6.62 -14.68 -18.00
C ALA A 195 5.09 -14.58 -17.80
N SER A 196 4.56 -14.64 -16.57
CA SER A 196 3.09 -14.61 -16.37
C SER A 196 2.68 -13.64 -15.29
N VAL A 197 2.79 -12.35 -15.58
CA VAL A 197 2.06 -11.30 -14.85
C VAL A 197 0.56 -11.48 -15.16
N VAL A 198 -0.26 -11.83 -14.18
CA VAL A 198 -1.72 -11.83 -14.33
C VAL A 198 -2.16 -10.39 -14.54
N ARG A 199 -2.33 -10.00 -15.81
CA ARG A 199 -3.10 -8.82 -16.16
C ARG A 199 -4.56 -9.15 -15.87
N LEU A 200 -5.14 -8.52 -14.88
CA LEU A 200 -6.58 -8.48 -14.69
C LEU A 200 -7.15 -7.53 -15.75
N GLU A 201 -7.45 -8.05 -16.93
CA GLU A 201 -8.14 -7.28 -17.96
C GLU A 201 -9.58 -7.01 -17.50
N ALA A 202 -10.06 -5.82 -17.81
CA ALA A 202 -11.46 -5.45 -17.61
C ALA A 202 -12.33 -6.37 -18.47
N GLY A 203 -13.09 -7.27 -17.82
CA GLY A 203 -14.02 -8.16 -18.50
C GLY A 203 -15.07 -7.35 -19.26
N GLY A 204 -15.02 -7.40 -20.58
CA GLY A 204 -16.05 -6.87 -21.45
C GLY A 204 -17.37 -7.58 -21.18
N ALA A 205 -18.39 -6.81 -20.83
CA ALA A 205 -19.77 -7.25 -20.90
C ALA A 205 -20.12 -7.47 -22.38
N GLN A 206 -20.20 -8.74 -22.81
CA GLN A 206 -20.95 -9.06 -24.00
C GLN A 206 -22.39 -9.37 -23.58
N ALA A 207 -23.28 -8.53 -24.08
CA ALA A 207 -24.72 -8.77 -24.07
C ALA A 207 -25.06 -9.94 -25.03
N LEU A 208 -25.96 -10.78 -24.59
CA LEU A 208 -26.97 -11.47 -25.40
C LEU A 208 -28.31 -11.25 -24.73
#